data_06f84fba6ef8754fde0a0075727266d2
#
_entry.id   06f84fba6ef8754fde0a0075727266d2
#
_cell.length_a   1.000
_cell.length_b   1.000
_cell.length_c   1.000
_cell.angle_alpha   90.00
_cell.angle_beta   90.00
_cell.angle_gamma   90.00
#
_symmetry.space_group_name_H-M   'P 1'
#
loop_
_entity.id
_entity.type
_entity.pdbx_description
1 polymer ?
#
loop_
_entity_poly.entity_id
_entity_poly.type
_entity_poly.pdbx_seq_one_letter_code
_entity_poly.pdbx_strand_id
1 'polypeptide(L)'
;MKRKVLTAAGICIGILILTEGSRYFVQNQKCQKQLFAMDTYMEFTAYGKNSEKAVDAAIEEVQKLDAMLSAENSKSEVYALNEQGNLQATDDLAELILRGKEIYQETDGLFDDTIYPVMKLWGFPTGNYHVPTAAEVQKKLALVDGNKVEIQTRDSDEKGRDSKEKAKFVTLGADQQIDFGGIAKGYTGQKLAELFQEYGVSSALVSLGGNIQAIGTKPDGSSWKVEIRDPKGGQQDYIGVLFVENQAVVTSGGYERYFEEDGKTYIHIINPRTGYPADGDLLSVTIVSRDGTLADGMSTALYIMGYEKACKFWRQHREEFNVILVTDDGKIHISENLKENFQTECDLEMIESGSE
;
A
#
# COMPACT_ATOMS: atom_id res chain seq x y z
N MET A 1 -35.61 -56.12 3.61
CA MET A 1 -34.72 -55.19 2.83
C MET A 1 -35.02 -53.71 3.04
N LYS A 2 -36.27 -53.22 3.11
CA LYS A 2 -36.60 -51.76 3.25
C LYS A 2 -36.09 -51.09 4.56
N ARG A 3 -35.99 -51.80 5.69
CA ARG A 3 -35.50 -51.22 6.96
C ARG A 3 -33.97 -50.94 6.97
N LYS A 4 -33.16 -51.76 6.26
CA LYS A 4 -31.70 -51.57 6.18
C LYS A 4 -31.30 -50.38 5.27
N VAL A 5 -32.10 -50.09 4.25
CA VAL A 5 -31.85 -48.96 3.32
C VAL A 5 -32.16 -47.62 3.98
N LEU A 6 -33.22 -47.54 4.81
CA LEU A 6 -33.58 -46.32 5.56
C LEU A 6 -32.55 -45.99 6.64
N THR A 7 -31.93 -46.99 7.28
CA THR A 7 -30.89 -46.76 8.30
C THR A 7 -29.57 -46.28 7.66
N ALA A 8 -29.18 -46.81 6.50
CA ALA A 8 -27.99 -46.37 5.77
C ALA A 8 -28.15 -44.94 5.22
N ALA A 9 -29.31 -44.61 4.66
CA ALA A 9 -29.60 -43.25 4.20
C ALA A 9 -29.58 -42.21 5.34
N GLY A 10 -30.16 -42.54 6.52
CA GLY A 10 -30.14 -41.69 7.70
C GLY A 10 -28.74 -41.46 8.26
N ILE A 11 -27.86 -42.47 8.21
CA ILE A 11 -26.45 -42.36 8.65
C ILE A 11 -25.66 -41.47 7.67
N CYS A 12 -25.85 -41.65 6.36
CA CYS A 12 -25.19 -40.81 5.34
C CYS A 12 -25.61 -39.32 5.45
N ILE A 13 -26.90 -39.05 5.66
CA ILE A 13 -27.40 -37.68 5.86
C ILE A 13 -26.85 -37.07 7.19
N GLY A 14 -26.82 -37.86 8.25
CA GLY A 14 -26.24 -37.41 9.54
C GLY A 14 -24.75 -37.09 9.44
N ILE A 15 -23.96 -37.88 8.72
CA ILE A 15 -22.53 -37.65 8.46
C ILE A 15 -22.35 -36.40 7.58
N LEU A 16 -23.16 -36.19 6.55
CA LEU A 16 -23.12 -34.98 5.71
C LEU A 16 -23.43 -33.72 6.52
N ILE A 17 -24.47 -33.72 7.35
CA ILE A 17 -24.82 -32.58 8.21
C ILE A 17 -23.71 -32.29 9.23
N LEU A 18 -23.10 -33.31 9.81
CA LEU A 18 -21.99 -33.15 10.76
C LEU A 18 -20.73 -32.61 10.07
N THR A 19 -20.44 -33.05 8.85
CA THR A 19 -19.27 -32.57 8.08
C THR A 19 -19.48 -31.16 7.57
N GLU A 20 -20.66 -30.79 7.10
CA GLU A 20 -20.98 -29.43 6.69
C GLU A 20 -21.05 -28.48 7.87
N GLY A 21 -21.68 -28.87 8.96
CA GLY A 21 -21.69 -28.09 10.22
C GLY A 21 -20.30 -27.86 10.79
N SER A 22 -19.42 -28.87 10.75
CA SER A 22 -18.03 -28.73 11.16
C SER A 22 -17.24 -27.82 10.22
N ARG A 23 -17.44 -27.93 8.89
CA ARG A 23 -16.81 -27.04 7.89
C ARG A 23 -17.27 -25.60 8.10
N TYR A 24 -18.58 -25.37 8.28
CA TYR A 24 -19.14 -24.04 8.52
C TYR A 24 -18.56 -23.43 9.79
N PHE A 25 -18.47 -24.18 10.90
CA PHE A 25 -17.88 -23.69 12.15
C PHE A 25 -16.41 -23.35 11.99
N VAL A 26 -15.63 -24.17 11.29
CA VAL A 26 -14.20 -23.92 11.05
C VAL A 26 -13.97 -22.74 10.12
N GLN A 27 -14.78 -22.59 9.07
CA GLN A 27 -14.67 -21.47 8.13
C GLN A 27 -15.01 -20.10 8.79
N ASN A 28 -15.90 -20.10 9.80
CA ASN A 28 -16.30 -18.88 10.51
C ASN A 28 -15.48 -18.57 11.76
N GLN A 29 -14.43 -19.35 12.06
CA GLN A 29 -13.51 -19.04 13.14
C GLN A 29 -12.78 -17.73 12.81
N LYS A 30 -13.10 -16.65 13.54
CA LYS A 30 -12.54 -15.30 13.34
C LYS A 30 -11.37 -15.08 14.28
N CYS A 31 -10.26 -14.56 13.74
CA CYS A 31 -9.20 -13.93 14.50
C CYS A 31 -9.14 -12.44 14.12
N GLN A 32 -9.06 -11.57 15.14
CA GLN A 32 -8.89 -10.12 14.94
C GLN A 32 -7.87 -9.60 15.94
N LYS A 33 -6.84 -8.93 15.44
CA LYS A 33 -5.77 -8.32 16.27
C LYS A 33 -5.43 -6.94 15.74
N GLN A 34 -4.81 -6.13 16.59
CA GLN A 34 -4.33 -4.78 16.26
C GLN A 34 -2.86 -4.65 16.60
N LEU A 35 -2.17 -3.78 15.87
CA LEU A 35 -0.77 -3.45 16.04
C LEU A 35 -0.57 -1.95 15.78
N PHE A 36 0.39 -1.33 16.46
CA PHE A 36 0.92 -0.02 16.07
C PHE A 36 2.32 -0.22 15.48
N ALA A 37 2.49 0.06 14.21
CA ALA A 37 3.75 -0.03 13.47
C ALA A 37 3.71 0.94 12.28
N MET A 38 4.88 1.29 11.70
CA MET A 38 5.00 2.24 10.59
C MET A 38 4.22 3.56 10.85
N ASP A 39 4.31 4.07 12.10
CA ASP A 39 3.64 5.29 12.58
C ASP A 39 2.10 5.29 12.47
N THR A 40 1.47 4.12 12.44
CA THR A 40 0.02 4.01 12.31
C THR A 40 -0.59 2.82 13.04
N TYR A 41 -1.91 2.89 13.27
CA TYR A 41 -2.67 1.74 13.76
C TYR A 41 -3.04 0.81 12.60
N MET A 42 -2.84 -0.47 12.83
CA MET A 42 -3.11 -1.54 11.89
C MET A 42 -4.12 -2.52 12.48
N GLU A 43 -5.00 -3.05 11.64
CA GLU A 43 -5.98 -4.06 12.04
C GLU A 43 -5.91 -5.26 11.09
N PHE A 44 -5.93 -6.44 11.68
CA PHE A 44 -5.90 -7.72 10.99
C PHE A 44 -7.16 -8.49 11.32
N THR A 45 -7.94 -8.84 10.32
CA THR A 45 -9.10 -9.73 10.44
C THR A 45 -8.92 -10.91 9.50
N ALA A 46 -8.96 -12.13 10.02
CA ALA A 46 -8.86 -13.35 9.22
C ALA A 46 -9.87 -14.40 9.68
N TYR A 47 -10.28 -15.25 8.77
CA TYR A 47 -11.23 -16.34 9.01
C TYR A 47 -10.65 -17.68 8.61
N GLY A 48 -11.09 -18.74 9.31
CA GLY A 48 -10.71 -20.12 9.03
C GLY A 48 -9.81 -20.74 10.09
N LYS A 49 -9.51 -22.03 9.92
CA LYS A 49 -8.80 -22.86 10.90
C LYS A 49 -7.44 -22.30 11.32
N ASN A 50 -6.74 -21.69 10.39
CA ASN A 50 -5.37 -21.17 10.62
C ASN A 50 -5.35 -19.65 10.85
N SER A 51 -6.51 -19.00 10.99
CA SER A 51 -6.62 -17.53 11.06
C SER A 51 -5.75 -16.93 12.17
N GLU A 52 -5.70 -17.54 13.35
CA GLU A 52 -4.88 -17.05 14.46
C GLU A 52 -3.40 -17.12 14.16
N LYS A 53 -2.92 -18.27 13.65
CA LYS A 53 -1.50 -18.46 13.30
C LYS A 53 -1.07 -17.53 12.17
N ALA A 54 -1.92 -17.35 11.18
CA ALA A 54 -1.65 -16.46 10.05
C ALA A 54 -1.60 -14.99 10.49
N VAL A 55 -2.50 -14.56 11.37
CA VAL A 55 -2.49 -13.20 11.94
C VAL A 55 -1.25 -12.97 12.81
N ASP A 56 -0.82 -13.97 13.60
CA ASP A 56 0.42 -13.85 14.38
C ASP A 56 1.65 -13.71 13.49
N ALA A 57 1.76 -14.55 12.47
CA ALA A 57 2.83 -14.46 11.49
C ALA A 57 2.80 -13.13 10.69
N ALA A 58 1.60 -12.62 10.36
CA ALA A 58 1.43 -11.33 9.72
C ALA A 58 1.93 -10.18 10.60
N ILE A 59 1.66 -10.22 11.90
CA ILE A 59 2.16 -9.22 12.87
C ILE A 59 3.69 -9.28 12.95
N GLU A 60 4.28 -10.47 13.01
CA GLU A 60 5.75 -10.65 13.02
C GLU A 60 6.39 -10.09 11.74
N GLU A 61 5.78 -10.35 10.57
CA GLU A 61 6.28 -9.83 9.29
C GLU A 61 6.18 -8.30 9.23
N VAL A 62 5.08 -7.70 9.68
CA VAL A 62 4.97 -6.23 9.78
C VAL A 62 6.06 -5.65 10.67
N GLN A 63 6.30 -6.24 11.84
CA GLN A 63 7.34 -5.76 12.77
C GLN A 63 8.75 -5.88 12.17
N LYS A 64 9.02 -6.94 11.41
CA LYS A 64 10.26 -7.13 10.67
C LYS A 64 10.44 -6.04 9.61
N LEU A 65 9.42 -5.79 8.80
CA LEU A 65 9.44 -4.76 7.75
C LEU A 65 9.55 -3.35 8.34
N ASP A 66 8.82 -3.03 9.41
CA ASP A 66 8.93 -1.74 10.12
C ASP A 66 10.34 -1.50 10.64
N ALA A 67 10.94 -2.51 11.28
CA ALA A 67 12.32 -2.41 11.78
C ALA A 67 13.35 -2.25 10.65
N MET A 68 13.13 -2.85 9.49
CA MET A 68 14.03 -2.82 8.33
C MET A 68 13.92 -1.52 7.54
N LEU A 69 12.69 -0.99 7.34
CA LEU A 69 12.40 0.08 6.39
C LEU A 69 12.48 1.49 6.99
N SER A 70 12.59 1.63 8.31
CA SER A 70 12.65 2.93 8.96
C SER A 70 13.89 3.72 8.54
N ALA A 71 13.71 4.92 7.97
CA ALA A 71 14.82 5.82 7.66
C ALA A 71 15.43 6.51 8.91
N GLU A 72 14.78 6.41 10.07
CA GLU A 72 15.18 7.08 11.32
C GLU A 72 15.76 6.13 12.38
N ASN A 73 15.41 4.85 12.32
CA ASN A 73 15.93 3.85 13.27
C ASN A 73 17.36 3.46 12.91
N SER A 74 18.32 3.83 13.74
CA SER A 74 19.76 3.56 13.53
C SER A 74 20.14 2.07 13.40
N LYS A 75 19.21 1.17 13.68
CA LYS A 75 19.40 -0.28 13.52
C LYS A 75 18.80 -0.83 12.22
N SER A 76 18.09 0.00 11.47
CA SER A 76 17.44 -0.41 10.23
C SER A 76 18.43 -0.51 9.07
N GLU A 77 18.05 -1.28 8.08
CA GLU A 77 18.83 -1.43 6.87
C GLU A 77 18.77 -0.16 6.00
N VAL A 78 17.62 0.51 5.94
CA VAL A 78 17.45 1.77 5.23
C VAL A 78 18.28 2.90 5.85
N TYR A 79 18.30 2.99 7.18
CA TYR A 79 19.18 3.95 7.85
C TYR A 79 20.67 3.69 7.52
N ALA A 80 21.10 2.42 7.58
CA ALA A 80 22.47 2.06 7.25
C ALA A 80 22.81 2.39 5.78
N LEU A 81 21.88 2.16 4.84
CA LEU A 81 22.04 2.54 3.44
C LEU A 81 22.17 4.07 3.28
N ASN A 82 21.33 4.83 3.98
CA ASN A 82 21.35 6.28 3.94
C ASN A 82 22.65 6.89 4.52
N GLU A 83 23.25 6.25 5.51
CA GLU A 83 24.51 6.72 6.11
C GLU A 83 25.75 6.29 5.32
N GLN A 84 25.75 5.08 4.74
CA GLN A 84 26.92 4.51 4.07
C GLN A 84 26.93 4.76 2.56
N GLY A 85 25.77 5.07 1.96
CA GLY A 85 25.60 5.23 0.53
C GLY A 85 25.60 3.91 -0.26
N ASN A 86 25.96 2.78 0.37
CA ASN A 86 25.89 1.45 -0.23
C ASN A 86 25.86 0.35 0.83
N LEU A 87 25.23 -0.78 0.51
CA LEU A 87 25.26 -1.99 1.34
C LEU A 87 24.85 -3.24 0.55
N GLN A 88 25.11 -4.40 1.13
CA GLN A 88 24.47 -5.64 0.70
C GLN A 88 23.05 -5.67 1.27
N ALA A 89 22.06 -5.61 0.40
CA ALA A 89 20.64 -5.53 0.77
C ALA A 89 20.05 -6.92 1.01
N THR A 90 19.08 -7.00 1.93
CA THR A 90 18.16 -8.13 2.00
C THR A 90 17.33 -8.23 0.73
N ASP A 91 16.71 -9.39 0.49
CA ASP A 91 15.86 -9.58 -0.68
C ASP A 91 14.64 -8.65 -0.64
N ASP A 92 14.02 -8.46 0.53
CA ASP A 92 12.88 -7.58 0.71
C ASP A 92 13.23 -6.10 0.39
N LEU A 93 14.37 -5.59 0.90
CA LEU A 93 14.79 -4.21 0.60
C LEU A 93 15.11 -4.03 -0.88
N ALA A 94 15.86 -4.98 -1.47
CA ALA A 94 16.20 -4.90 -2.89
C ALA A 94 14.97 -5.00 -3.80
N GLU A 95 13.99 -5.83 -3.46
CA GLU A 95 12.70 -5.93 -4.15
C GLU A 95 11.94 -4.60 -4.08
N LEU A 96 11.82 -4.01 -2.89
CA LEU A 96 11.11 -2.75 -2.71
C LEU A 96 11.76 -1.60 -3.49
N ILE A 97 13.09 -1.52 -3.48
CA ILE A 97 13.82 -0.52 -4.30
C ILE A 97 13.58 -0.73 -5.79
N LEU A 98 13.55 -1.98 -6.28
CA LEU A 98 13.24 -2.27 -7.68
C LEU A 98 11.82 -1.81 -8.03
N ARG A 99 10.84 -2.09 -7.18
CA ARG A 99 9.46 -1.67 -7.37
C ARG A 99 9.33 -0.14 -7.38
N GLY A 100 10.00 0.55 -6.44
CA GLY A 100 10.05 2.02 -6.42
C GLY A 100 10.64 2.60 -7.71
N LYS A 101 11.71 1.97 -8.23
CA LYS A 101 12.32 2.38 -9.52
C LYS A 101 11.40 2.15 -10.72
N GLU A 102 10.64 1.06 -10.75
CA GLU A 102 9.63 0.82 -11.80
C GLU A 102 8.58 1.93 -11.79
N ILE A 103 8.00 2.25 -10.63
CA ILE A 103 7.01 3.32 -10.48
C ILE A 103 7.63 4.70 -10.80
N TYR A 104 8.89 4.95 -10.41
CA TYR A 104 9.62 6.15 -10.80
C TYR A 104 9.67 6.33 -12.32
N GLN A 105 10.00 5.25 -13.04
CA GLN A 105 10.09 5.29 -14.52
C GLN A 105 8.73 5.48 -15.17
N GLU A 106 7.71 4.75 -14.73
CA GLU A 106 6.34 4.85 -15.26
C GLU A 106 5.72 6.22 -15.04
N THR A 107 6.02 6.87 -13.91
CA THR A 107 5.47 8.17 -13.52
C THR A 107 6.36 9.35 -13.96
N ASP A 108 7.42 9.09 -14.74
CA ASP A 108 8.39 10.10 -15.14
C ASP A 108 8.94 10.89 -13.94
N GLY A 109 9.23 10.17 -12.83
CA GLY A 109 9.81 10.73 -11.61
C GLY A 109 8.85 11.51 -10.72
N LEU A 110 7.53 11.38 -10.87
CA LEU A 110 6.56 11.94 -9.91
C LEU A 110 6.40 11.11 -8.65
N PHE A 111 6.79 9.84 -8.70
CA PHE A 111 7.09 9.05 -7.52
C PHE A 111 8.61 8.87 -7.45
N ASP A 112 9.23 9.18 -6.30
CA ASP A 112 10.68 9.06 -6.14
C ASP A 112 11.05 8.81 -4.67
N ASP A 113 11.53 7.60 -4.37
CA ASP A 113 11.97 7.23 -3.01
C ASP A 113 13.18 8.05 -2.53
N THR A 114 13.91 8.72 -3.43
CA THR A 114 15.05 9.58 -3.07
C THR A 114 14.63 10.96 -2.55
N ILE A 115 13.34 11.21 -2.38
CA ILE A 115 12.76 12.49 -1.88
C ILE A 115 13.13 12.79 -0.42
N TYR A 116 13.64 11.83 0.35
CA TYR A 116 13.85 11.94 1.78
C TYR A 116 14.64 13.16 2.24
N PRO A 117 15.73 13.65 1.57
CA PRO A 117 16.42 14.88 1.95
C PRO A 117 15.53 16.13 1.93
N VAL A 118 14.53 16.16 1.03
CA VAL A 118 13.54 17.24 0.94
C VAL A 118 12.48 17.07 2.04
N MET A 119 12.00 15.84 2.28
CA MET A 119 11.06 15.56 3.37
C MET A 119 11.62 15.96 4.73
N LYS A 120 12.92 15.69 4.99
CA LYS A 120 13.61 16.15 6.20
C LYS A 120 13.70 17.68 6.28
N LEU A 121 13.94 18.33 5.15
CA LEU A 121 14.02 19.80 5.10
C LEU A 121 12.70 20.46 5.51
N TRP A 122 11.55 19.90 5.09
CA TRP A 122 10.22 20.37 5.50
C TRP A 122 9.83 19.91 6.92
N GLY A 123 10.58 19.00 7.54
CA GLY A 123 10.35 18.50 8.89
C GLY A 123 9.30 17.42 9.01
N PHE A 124 8.79 16.85 7.91
CA PHE A 124 7.73 15.83 7.94
C PHE A 124 8.10 14.55 8.70
N PRO A 125 9.32 13.99 8.60
CA PRO A 125 9.65 12.78 9.35
C PRO A 125 9.69 13.01 10.87
N THR A 126 10.14 14.19 11.32
CA THR A 126 10.39 14.46 12.75
C THR A 126 9.26 15.25 13.43
N GLY A 127 8.31 15.80 12.67
CA GLY A 127 7.31 16.74 13.18
C GLY A 127 7.85 18.15 13.49
N ASN A 128 9.12 18.41 13.20
CA ASN A 128 9.73 19.75 13.35
C ASN A 128 9.48 20.56 12.07
N TYR A 129 8.23 20.89 11.84
CA TYR A 129 7.78 21.57 10.63
C TYR A 129 8.33 22.98 10.51
N HIS A 130 8.70 23.39 9.30
CA HIS A 130 9.00 24.76 8.93
C HIS A 130 8.95 24.93 7.40
N VAL A 131 8.78 26.16 6.96
CA VAL A 131 8.80 26.51 5.53
C VAL A 131 10.23 26.87 5.12
N PRO A 132 10.89 26.02 4.29
CA PRO A 132 12.27 26.27 3.88
C PRO A 132 12.36 27.41 2.85
N THR A 133 13.53 28.05 2.78
CA THR A 133 13.84 29.01 1.72
C THR A 133 14.01 28.32 0.36
N ALA A 134 13.79 29.03 -0.73
CA ALA A 134 13.99 28.51 -2.08
C ALA A 134 15.41 27.97 -2.32
N ALA A 135 16.42 28.58 -1.72
CA ALA A 135 17.81 28.14 -1.83
C ALA A 135 18.04 26.80 -1.12
N GLU A 136 17.43 26.57 0.06
CA GLU A 136 17.50 25.31 0.78
C GLU A 136 16.78 24.19 0.00
N VAL A 137 15.58 24.48 -0.54
CA VAL A 137 14.85 23.53 -1.39
C VAL A 137 15.70 23.12 -2.59
N GLN A 138 16.23 24.07 -3.36
CA GLN A 138 17.06 23.77 -4.52
C GLN A 138 18.29 22.91 -4.19
N LYS A 139 18.94 23.20 -3.05
CA LYS A 139 20.09 22.42 -2.58
C LYS A 139 19.72 20.96 -2.29
N LYS A 140 18.56 20.70 -1.68
CA LYS A 140 18.11 19.34 -1.34
C LYS A 140 17.50 18.65 -2.54
N LEU A 141 16.79 19.36 -3.40
CA LEU A 141 16.21 18.83 -4.64
C LEU A 141 17.28 18.29 -5.60
N ALA A 142 18.46 18.87 -5.62
CA ALA A 142 19.59 18.37 -6.42
C ALA A 142 20.04 16.92 -6.05
N LEU A 143 19.62 16.43 -4.88
CA LEU A 143 19.87 15.07 -4.41
C LEU A 143 18.76 14.07 -4.82
N VAL A 144 17.64 14.55 -5.37
CA VAL A 144 16.47 13.74 -5.74
C VAL A 144 16.61 13.28 -7.18
N ASP A 145 16.87 11.98 -7.38
CA ASP A 145 17.00 11.38 -8.71
C ASP A 145 17.04 9.84 -8.57
N GLY A 146 15.91 9.17 -8.74
CA GLY A 146 15.79 7.71 -8.65
C GLY A 146 16.66 6.95 -9.66
N ASN A 147 17.10 7.61 -10.75
CA ASN A 147 18.01 6.96 -11.73
C ASN A 147 19.41 6.68 -11.16
N LYS A 148 19.83 7.43 -10.12
CA LYS A 148 21.15 7.25 -9.50
C LYS A 148 21.21 6.10 -8.48
N VAL A 149 20.05 5.51 -8.15
CA VAL A 149 20.00 4.32 -7.30
C VAL A 149 20.34 3.10 -8.15
N GLU A 150 21.44 2.41 -7.83
CA GLU A 150 21.88 1.23 -8.55
C GLU A 150 21.69 -0.03 -7.72
N ILE A 151 21.27 -1.12 -8.38
CA ILE A 151 21.20 -2.46 -7.79
C ILE A 151 22.04 -3.40 -8.65
N GLN A 152 23.01 -4.07 -8.03
CA GLN A 152 23.88 -5.02 -8.69
C GLN A 152 23.82 -6.37 -7.99
N THR A 153 23.64 -7.43 -8.78
CA THR A 153 23.71 -8.81 -8.29
C THR A 153 25.14 -9.31 -8.48
N ARG A 154 25.81 -9.71 -7.39
CA ARG A 154 27.17 -10.25 -7.38
C ARG A 154 27.20 -11.59 -6.67
N ASP A 155 28.21 -12.42 -6.95
CA ASP A 155 28.46 -13.62 -6.15
C ASP A 155 28.81 -13.19 -4.71
N SER A 156 28.18 -13.82 -3.71
CA SER A 156 28.48 -13.50 -2.30
C SER A 156 29.90 -13.94 -1.95
N ASP A 157 30.69 -13.02 -1.36
CA ASP A 157 32.05 -13.29 -0.91
C ASP A 157 32.13 -14.10 0.40
N GLU A 158 31.08 -14.78 0.82
CA GLU A 158 31.09 -15.62 2.01
C GLU A 158 32.06 -16.82 1.82
N LYS A 159 33.28 -16.64 2.34
CA LYS A 159 34.27 -17.69 2.40
C LYS A 159 33.74 -18.90 3.19
N GLY A 160 33.38 -19.97 2.50
CA GLY A 160 33.17 -21.27 3.14
C GLY A 160 31.89 -22.02 2.84
N ARG A 161 31.01 -21.55 1.95
CA ARG A 161 29.88 -22.31 1.44
C ARG A 161 30.04 -22.58 -0.06
N ASP A 162 29.89 -23.85 -0.45
CA ASP A 162 29.92 -24.32 -1.85
C ASP A 162 28.65 -23.87 -2.67
N SER A 163 27.83 -22.98 -2.15
CA SER A 163 26.71 -22.39 -2.86
C SER A 163 27.10 -20.98 -3.32
N LYS A 164 27.12 -20.76 -4.62
CA LYS A 164 27.16 -19.43 -5.26
C LYS A 164 25.82 -18.72 -5.00
N GLU A 165 25.59 -18.30 -3.78
CA GLU A 165 24.46 -17.48 -3.43
C GLU A 165 24.71 -16.08 -4.00
N LYS A 166 23.76 -15.56 -4.80
CA LYS A 166 23.87 -14.24 -5.38
C LYS A 166 23.38 -13.22 -4.35
N ALA A 167 24.23 -12.25 -4.02
CA ALA A 167 23.89 -11.14 -3.16
C ALA A 167 23.53 -9.89 -3.97
N LYS A 168 22.53 -9.15 -3.51
CA LYS A 168 22.13 -7.88 -4.10
C LYS A 168 22.81 -6.74 -3.36
N PHE A 169 23.52 -5.89 -4.08
CA PHE A 169 24.16 -4.68 -3.55
C PHE A 169 23.44 -3.46 -4.07
N VAL A 170 23.06 -2.57 -3.16
CA VAL A 170 22.44 -1.29 -3.47
C VAL A 170 23.46 -0.18 -3.27
N THR A 171 23.49 0.76 -4.20
CA THR A 171 24.34 1.96 -4.14
C THR A 171 23.48 3.19 -4.43
N LEU A 172 23.54 4.19 -3.57
CA LEU A 172 22.93 5.50 -3.75
C LEU A 172 23.89 6.46 -4.46
N GLY A 173 23.37 7.46 -5.13
CA GLY A 173 24.18 8.57 -5.61
C GLY A 173 24.80 9.36 -4.45
N ALA A 174 25.77 10.22 -4.75
CA ALA A 174 26.47 11.01 -3.73
C ALA A 174 25.47 11.86 -2.89
N ASP A 175 25.54 11.71 -1.58
CA ASP A 175 24.69 12.39 -0.59
C ASP A 175 23.17 12.12 -0.75
N GLN A 176 22.76 11.16 -1.59
CA GLN A 176 21.38 10.72 -1.68
C GLN A 176 20.96 9.97 -0.43
N GLN A 177 19.66 10.05 -0.15
CA GLN A 177 19.01 9.27 0.91
C GLN A 177 17.64 8.85 0.41
N ILE A 178 17.15 7.69 0.85
CA ILE A 178 15.87 7.13 0.48
C ILE A 178 14.93 7.00 1.67
N ASP A 179 13.63 7.02 1.38
CA ASP A 179 12.54 6.73 2.29
C ASP A 179 11.40 6.03 1.55
N PHE A 180 10.77 5.07 2.20
CA PHE A 180 9.71 4.27 1.59
C PHE A 180 8.31 4.62 2.10
N GLY A 181 8.11 5.76 2.76
CA GLY A 181 6.81 6.16 3.29
C GLY A 181 5.66 6.16 2.28
N GLY A 182 5.99 6.36 0.98
CA GLY A 182 5.02 6.36 -0.11
C GLY A 182 4.73 4.99 -0.75
N ILE A 183 5.35 3.88 -0.28
CA ILE A 183 5.21 2.56 -0.91
C ILE A 183 5.26 1.40 0.10
N ALA A 184 5.81 1.61 1.30
CA ALA A 184 6.07 0.55 2.25
C ALA A 184 4.81 -0.15 2.76
N LYS A 185 3.70 0.58 2.94
CA LYS A 185 2.44 -0.01 3.41
C LYS A 185 1.79 -0.88 2.34
N GLY A 186 1.84 -0.44 1.08
CA GLY A 186 1.37 -1.23 -0.06
C GLY A 186 2.17 -2.51 -0.23
N TYR A 187 3.51 -2.41 -0.18
CA TYR A 187 4.41 -3.57 -0.19
C TYR A 187 4.12 -4.53 0.96
N THR A 188 3.97 -4.01 2.17
CA THR A 188 3.62 -4.82 3.33
C THR A 188 2.29 -5.55 3.11
N GLY A 189 1.25 -4.84 2.65
CA GLY A 189 -0.05 -5.45 2.33
C GLY A 189 0.06 -6.60 1.32
N GLN A 190 0.87 -6.42 0.27
CA GLN A 190 1.14 -7.44 -0.74
C GLN A 190 1.83 -8.68 -0.13
N LYS A 191 2.88 -8.49 0.67
CA LYS A 191 3.57 -9.59 1.38
C LYS A 191 2.63 -10.33 2.33
N LEU A 192 1.74 -9.61 3.02
CA LEU A 192 0.75 -10.24 3.89
C LEU A 192 -0.29 -11.05 3.11
N ALA A 193 -0.70 -10.61 1.92
CA ALA A 193 -1.61 -11.40 1.08
C ALA A 193 -1.00 -12.74 0.68
N GLU A 194 0.29 -12.77 0.33
CA GLU A 194 1.05 -13.97 0.04
C GLU A 194 1.17 -14.87 1.27
N LEU A 195 1.52 -14.30 2.43
CA LEU A 195 1.64 -15.01 3.70
C LEU A 195 0.32 -15.65 4.12
N PHE A 196 -0.81 -14.95 4.02
CA PHE A 196 -2.12 -15.54 4.34
C PHE A 196 -2.43 -16.74 3.44
N GLN A 197 -2.07 -16.70 2.15
CA GLN A 197 -2.23 -17.82 1.21
C GLN A 197 -1.35 -19.01 1.61
N GLU A 198 -0.10 -18.80 2.03
CA GLU A 198 0.81 -19.85 2.53
C GLU A 198 0.24 -20.56 3.76
N TYR A 199 -0.44 -19.83 4.65
CA TYR A 199 -1.14 -20.41 5.80
C TYR A 199 -2.49 -21.05 5.44
N GLY A 200 -2.89 -21.01 4.16
CA GLY A 200 -4.17 -21.55 3.67
C GLY A 200 -5.38 -20.72 4.13
N VAL A 201 -5.19 -19.44 4.43
CA VAL A 201 -6.25 -18.48 4.76
C VAL A 201 -6.68 -17.78 3.47
N SER A 202 -7.95 -17.99 3.08
CA SER A 202 -8.54 -17.43 1.87
C SER A 202 -9.59 -16.33 2.14
N SER A 203 -9.71 -15.89 3.38
CA SER A 203 -10.67 -14.86 3.81
C SER A 203 -10.02 -14.00 4.88
N ALA A 204 -9.46 -12.86 4.48
CA ALA A 204 -8.85 -11.90 5.40
C ALA A 204 -8.98 -10.46 4.89
N LEU A 205 -8.97 -9.52 5.82
CA LEU A 205 -8.89 -8.08 5.56
C LEU A 205 -7.83 -7.48 6.48
N VAL A 206 -6.87 -6.78 5.89
CA VAL A 206 -5.83 -6.07 6.61
C VAL A 206 -5.95 -4.58 6.33
N SER A 207 -5.94 -3.77 7.39
CA SER A 207 -5.87 -2.31 7.31
C SER A 207 -4.54 -1.84 7.88
N LEU A 208 -3.74 -1.16 7.06
CA LEU A 208 -2.42 -0.63 7.40
C LEU A 208 -2.47 0.89 7.37
N GLY A 209 -3.14 1.49 8.40
CA GLY A 209 -3.30 2.94 8.47
C GLY A 209 -4.08 3.54 7.31
N GLY A 210 -5.14 2.86 6.85
CA GLY A 210 -5.96 3.29 5.72
C GLY A 210 -5.63 2.60 4.40
N ASN A 211 -4.43 2.03 4.22
CA ASN A 211 -4.15 1.12 3.12
C ASN A 211 -4.81 -0.23 3.42
N ILE A 212 -5.76 -0.63 2.62
CA ILE A 212 -6.51 -1.88 2.81
C ILE A 212 -5.98 -2.95 1.86
N GLN A 213 -5.76 -4.15 2.39
CA GLN A 213 -5.51 -5.36 1.60
C GLN A 213 -6.62 -6.37 1.86
N ALA A 214 -7.43 -6.64 0.84
CA ALA A 214 -8.46 -7.67 0.88
C ALA A 214 -7.93 -8.98 0.29
N ILE A 215 -8.13 -10.08 1.01
CA ILE A 215 -7.77 -11.45 0.61
C ILE A 215 -9.06 -12.25 0.50
N GLY A 216 -9.37 -12.74 -0.71
CA GLY A 216 -10.59 -13.47 -1.02
C GLY A 216 -11.86 -12.71 -0.70
N THR A 217 -12.90 -13.45 -0.33
CA THR A 217 -14.21 -12.97 0.09
C THR A 217 -14.42 -13.20 1.59
N LYS A 218 -15.50 -12.64 2.14
CA LYS A 218 -15.94 -13.03 3.48
C LYS A 218 -16.38 -14.50 3.52
N PRO A 219 -16.49 -15.12 4.70
CA PRO A 219 -16.90 -16.52 4.83
C PRO A 219 -18.27 -16.87 4.23
N ASP A 220 -19.16 -15.88 4.12
CA ASP A 220 -20.48 -16.00 3.50
C ASP A 220 -20.46 -15.84 1.96
N GLY A 221 -19.28 -15.66 1.37
CA GLY A 221 -19.07 -15.46 -0.06
C GLY A 221 -19.30 -14.04 -0.55
N SER A 222 -19.64 -13.09 0.33
CA SER A 222 -19.78 -11.69 -0.06
C SER A 222 -18.43 -10.96 -0.11
N SER A 223 -18.33 -9.94 -0.97
CA SER A 223 -17.16 -9.09 -1.08
C SER A 223 -16.89 -8.30 0.22
N TRP A 224 -15.64 -7.90 0.43
CA TRP A 224 -15.27 -6.98 1.49
C TRP A 224 -15.80 -5.58 1.19
N LYS A 225 -16.24 -4.88 2.24
CA LYS A 225 -16.72 -3.50 2.16
C LYS A 225 -15.62 -2.58 2.66
N VAL A 226 -15.19 -1.65 1.82
CA VAL A 226 -14.19 -0.63 2.15
C VAL A 226 -14.85 0.74 2.01
N GLU A 227 -14.92 1.48 3.10
CA GLU A 227 -15.38 2.86 3.11
C GLU A 227 -14.27 3.77 2.57
N ILE A 228 -14.61 4.61 1.58
CA ILE A 228 -13.70 5.60 1.02
C ILE A 228 -13.95 6.92 1.74
N ARG A 229 -12.96 7.38 2.50
CA ARG A 229 -13.07 8.56 3.36
C ARG A 229 -13.42 9.82 2.57
N ASP A 230 -14.30 10.66 3.13
CA ASP A 230 -14.56 12.00 2.62
C ASP A 230 -13.38 12.92 2.97
N PRO A 231 -12.64 13.47 1.97
CA PRO A 231 -11.52 14.37 2.23
C PRO A 231 -11.93 15.73 2.83
N LYS A 232 -13.21 16.11 2.73
CA LYS A 232 -13.79 17.35 3.32
C LYS A 232 -14.54 17.08 4.62
N GLY A 233 -14.80 15.82 4.92
CA GLY A 233 -15.57 15.40 6.09
C GLY A 233 -14.72 15.14 7.33
N GLY A 234 -15.38 14.69 8.41
CA GLY A 234 -14.74 14.20 9.62
C GLY A 234 -14.05 12.84 9.42
N GLN A 235 -13.45 12.32 10.49
CA GLN A 235 -12.73 11.03 10.43
C GLN A 235 -13.63 9.84 10.10
N GLN A 236 -14.93 9.93 10.36
CA GLN A 236 -15.91 8.85 10.15
C GLN A 236 -16.81 9.09 8.92
N ASP A 237 -16.62 10.21 8.22
CA ASP A 237 -17.40 10.51 7.03
C ASP A 237 -16.76 9.84 5.81
N TYR A 238 -17.59 9.27 4.94
CA TYR A 238 -17.16 8.60 3.73
C TYR A 238 -18.00 9.01 2.52
N ILE A 239 -17.38 9.04 1.35
CA ILE A 239 -18.02 9.38 0.08
C ILE A 239 -18.74 8.18 -0.56
N GLY A 240 -18.43 6.97 -0.11
CA GLY A 240 -19.03 5.75 -0.65
C GLY A 240 -18.36 4.50 -0.12
N VAL A 241 -18.94 3.35 -0.49
CA VAL A 241 -18.47 2.01 -0.10
C VAL A 241 -18.06 1.24 -1.33
N LEU A 242 -16.82 0.79 -1.35
CA LEU A 242 -16.25 -0.06 -2.39
C LEU A 242 -16.33 -1.54 -1.99
N PHE A 243 -16.77 -2.39 -2.92
CA PHE A 243 -16.83 -3.84 -2.75
C PHE A 243 -15.63 -4.47 -3.47
N VAL A 244 -14.78 -5.17 -2.73
CA VAL A 244 -13.51 -5.70 -3.25
C VAL A 244 -13.27 -7.14 -2.86
N GLU A 245 -12.47 -7.83 -3.72
CA GLU A 245 -12.00 -9.21 -3.54
C GLU A 245 -10.59 -9.31 -4.10
N ASN A 246 -9.64 -9.83 -3.30
CA ASN A 246 -8.23 -9.99 -3.73
C ASN A 246 -7.62 -8.70 -4.32
N GLN A 247 -7.87 -7.57 -3.66
CA GLN A 247 -7.40 -6.26 -4.11
C GLN A 247 -6.89 -5.43 -2.94
N ALA A 248 -5.93 -4.58 -3.24
CA ALA A 248 -5.56 -3.46 -2.40
C ALA A 248 -6.42 -2.24 -2.74
N VAL A 249 -6.77 -1.45 -1.72
CA VAL A 249 -7.41 -0.13 -1.84
C VAL A 249 -6.55 0.85 -1.06
N VAL A 250 -5.90 1.75 -1.76
CA VAL A 250 -4.90 2.66 -1.18
C VAL A 250 -5.27 4.08 -1.52
N THR A 251 -5.32 4.95 -0.51
CA THR A 251 -5.69 6.35 -0.68
C THR A 251 -4.54 7.27 -0.25
N SER A 252 -4.17 8.21 -1.11
CA SER A 252 -3.35 9.37 -0.79
C SER A 252 -4.21 10.63 -0.72
N GLY A 253 -4.01 11.43 0.32
CA GLY A 253 -4.72 12.69 0.50
C GLY A 253 -3.95 13.68 1.37
N GLY A 254 -4.04 14.97 1.04
CA GLY A 254 -3.33 16.03 1.75
C GLY A 254 -3.76 16.21 3.20
N TYR A 255 -4.94 15.73 3.57
CA TYR A 255 -5.52 15.82 4.91
C TYR A 255 -4.91 14.85 5.95
N GLU A 256 -4.05 13.92 5.53
CA GLU A 256 -3.49 12.91 6.44
C GLU A 256 -2.36 13.48 7.30
N ARG A 257 -1.42 14.21 6.68
CA ARG A 257 -0.31 14.87 7.38
C ARG A 257 -0.08 16.24 6.76
N TYR A 258 -0.24 17.28 7.54
CA TYR A 258 0.00 18.67 7.12
C TYR A 258 0.37 19.55 8.32
N PHE A 259 0.87 20.70 8.04
CA PHE A 259 1.01 21.78 9.00
C PHE A 259 0.57 23.12 8.41
N GLU A 260 0.31 24.08 9.26
CA GLU A 260 -0.09 25.42 8.85
C GLU A 260 0.94 26.44 9.33
N GLU A 261 1.36 27.33 8.43
CA GLU A 261 2.25 28.46 8.73
C GLU A 261 1.81 29.66 7.91
N ASP A 262 1.67 30.80 8.53
CA ASP A 262 1.23 32.09 7.92
C ASP A 262 -0.10 31.96 7.13
N GLY A 263 -1.05 31.15 7.61
CA GLY A 263 -2.35 30.94 6.99
C GLY A 263 -2.34 30.08 5.72
N LYS A 264 -1.23 29.43 5.42
CA LYS A 264 -1.08 28.49 4.32
C LYS A 264 -0.87 27.06 4.86
N THR A 265 -1.57 26.10 4.25
CA THR A 265 -1.43 24.68 4.55
C THR A 265 -0.33 24.05 3.69
N TYR A 266 0.52 23.26 4.32
CA TYR A 266 1.60 22.50 3.68
C TYR A 266 1.42 21.02 3.95
N ILE A 267 1.13 20.26 2.91
CA ILE A 267 0.88 18.81 2.98
C ILE A 267 2.18 18.01 2.83
N HIS A 268 2.18 16.78 3.33
CA HIS A 268 3.35 15.89 3.29
C HIS A 268 3.67 15.30 1.91
N ILE A 269 2.75 15.39 0.95
CA ILE A 269 2.98 14.90 -0.42
C ILE A 269 3.80 15.95 -1.16
N ILE A 270 5.10 15.68 -1.28
CA ILE A 270 6.05 16.59 -1.94
C ILE A 270 6.22 16.21 -3.40
N ASN A 271 6.13 17.20 -4.28
CA ASN A 271 6.43 17.01 -5.70
C ASN A 271 7.95 16.91 -5.93
N PRO A 272 8.49 15.76 -6.39
CA PRO A 272 9.92 15.53 -6.56
C PRO A 272 10.58 16.45 -7.60
N ARG A 273 9.80 17.05 -8.50
CA ARG A 273 10.32 17.97 -9.51
C ARG A 273 10.52 19.39 -8.98
N THR A 274 9.76 19.77 -7.98
CA THR A 274 9.78 21.14 -7.43
C THR A 274 10.38 21.22 -6.04
N GLY A 275 10.29 20.16 -5.25
CA GLY A 275 10.68 20.11 -3.83
C GLY A 275 9.68 20.81 -2.91
N TYR A 276 8.49 21.17 -3.41
CA TYR A 276 7.40 21.78 -2.64
C TYR A 276 6.23 20.81 -2.49
N PRO A 277 5.38 21.01 -1.45
CA PRO A 277 4.10 20.31 -1.37
C PRO A 277 3.32 20.41 -2.67
N ALA A 278 2.66 19.30 -3.07
CA ALA A 278 1.79 19.30 -4.22
C ALA A 278 0.62 20.27 -4.00
N ASP A 279 0.31 21.07 -5.01
CA ASP A 279 -0.72 22.13 -5.02
C ASP A 279 -1.73 21.94 -6.15
N GLY A 280 -1.96 20.69 -6.54
CA GLY A 280 -2.94 20.31 -7.58
C GLY A 280 -4.39 20.47 -7.16
N ASP A 281 -5.27 20.08 -8.06
CA ASP A 281 -6.73 20.13 -7.97
C ASP A 281 -7.38 18.87 -7.35
N LEU A 282 -6.56 17.92 -6.84
CA LEU A 282 -7.03 16.71 -6.19
C LEU A 282 -6.95 16.81 -4.65
N LEU A 283 -8.04 16.46 -3.97
CA LEU A 283 -8.09 16.31 -2.52
C LEU A 283 -7.70 14.91 -2.06
N SER A 284 -8.09 13.89 -2.84
CA SER A 284 -7.69 12.51 -2.61
C SER A 284 -7.64 11.70 -3.90
N VAL A 285 -6.78 10.69 -3.89
CA VAL A 285 -6.63 9.68 -4.93
C VAL A 285 -6.68 8.32 -4.29
N THR A 286 -7.66 7.51 -4.66
CA THR A 286 -7.75 6.10 -4.25
C THR A 286 -7.43 5.22 -5.44
N ILE A 287 -6.49 4.30 -5.27
CA ILE A 287 -6.12 3.27 -6.24
C ILE A 287 -6.68 1.93 -5.79
N VAL A 288 -7.26 1.19 -6.73
CA VAL A 288 -7.76 -0.17 -6.54
C VAL A 288 -7.00 -1.10 -7.49
N SER A 289 -6.16 -1.97 -6.96
CA SER A 289 -5.30 -2.86 -7.74
C SER A 289 -5.14 -4.23 -7.06
N ARG A 290 -4.74 -5.24 -7.82
CA ARG A 290 -4.26 -6.51 -7.27
C ARG A 290 -2.85 -6.41 -6.71
N ASP A 291 -2.10 -5.44 -7.15
CA ASP A 291 -0.74 -5.13 -6.70
C ASP A 291 -0.79 -3.98 -5.68
N GLY A 292 -0.61 -4.32 -4.40
CA GLY A 292 -0.67 -3.34 -3.31
C GLY A 292 0.50 -2.35 -3.36
N THR A 293 1.67 -2.80 -3.81
CA THR A 293 2.86 -1.96 -3.94
C THR A 293 2.66 -0.89 -5.02
N LEU A 294 2.17 -1.31 -6.19
CA LEU A 294 1.79 -0.40 -7.28
C LEU A 294 0.74 0.61 -6.80
N ALA A 295 -0.31 0.13 -6.10
CA ALA A 295 -1.39 0.99 -5.64
C ALA A 295 -0.90 2.11 -4.72
N ASP A 296 0.04 1.83 -3.81
CA ASP A 296 0.58 2.81 -2.87
C ASP A 296 1.40 3.89 -3.61
N GLY A 297 2.37 3.50 -4.42
CA GLY A 297 3.18 4.45 -5.20
C GLY A 297 2.36 5.27 -6.20
N MET A 298 1.42 4.63 -6.91
CA MET A 298 0.56 5.31 -7.88
C MET A 298 -0.41 6.30 -7.23
N SER A 299 -0.92 6.02 -6.02
CA SER A 299 -1.80 6.97 -5.33
C SER A 299 -1.11 8.31 -5.09
N THR A 300 0.17 8.29 -4.72
CA THR A 300 1.02 9.47 -4.54
C THR A 300 1.33 10.17 -5.87
N ALA A 301 1.75 9.40 -6.89
CA ALA A 301 2.10 9.97 -8.19
C ALA A 301 0.90 10.65 -8.87
N LEU A 302 -0.27 10.01 -8.88
CA LEU A 302 -1.47 10.56 -9.49
C LEU A 302 -1.98 11.79 -8.73
N TYR A 303 -1.83 11.82 -7.41
CA TYR A 303 -2.14 13.01 -6.61
C TYR A 303 -1.29 14.21 -7.07
N ILE A 304 0.01 14.01 -7.29
CA ILE A 304 0.92 15.05 -7.78
C ILE A 304 0.63 15.44 -9.24
N MET A 305 0.16 14.50 -10.07
CA MET A 305 -0.20 14.78 -11.47
C MET A 305 -1.35 15.76 -11.62
N GLY A 306 -2.32 15.74 -10.69
CA GLY A 306 -3.60 16.44 -10.82
C GLY A 306 -4.59 15.70 -11.73
N TYR A 307 -5.85 16.15 -11.71
CA TYR A 307 -6.99 15.42 -12.29
C TYR A 307 -6.82 15.04 -13.78
N GLU A 308 -6.58 16.02 -14.64
CA GLU A 308 -6.53 15.76 -16.09
C GLU A 308 -5.45 14.75 -16.47
N LYS A 309 -4.23 14.91 -15.89
CA LYS A 309 -3.11 14.02 -16.20
C LYS A 309 -3.31 12.65 -15.56
N ALA A 310 -3.87 12.59 -14.35
CA ALA A 310 -4.21 11.33 -13.69
C ALA A 310 -5.23 10.51 -14.49
N CYS A 311 -6.28 11.16 -15.02
CA CYS A 311 -7.24 10.50 -15.93
C CYS A 311 -6.58 9.96 -17.20
N LYS A 312 -5.69 10.76 -17.82
CA LYS A 312 -4.97 10.34 -19.02
C LYS A 312 -4.03 9.17 -18.71
N PHE A 313 -3.32 9.23 -17.61
CA PHE A 313 -2.42 8.18 -17.15
C PHE A 313 -3.18 6.89 -16.88
N TRP A 314 -4.29 6.97 -16.13
CA TRP A 314 -5.14 5.81 -15.85
C TRP A 314 -5.64 5.12 -17.14
N ARG A 315 -6.05 5.85 -18.17
CA ARG A 315 -6.50 5.26 -19.44
C ARG A 315 -5.43 4.35 -20.09
N GLN A 316 -4.15 4.69 -19.89
CA GLN A 316 -3.03 3.90 -20.42
C GLN A 316 -2.74 2.66 -19.54
N HIS A 317 -3.11 2.70 -18.26
CA HIS A 317 -2.84 1.66 -17.25
C HIS A 317 -4.12 1.00 -16.70
N ARG A 318 -5.25 1.12 -17.40
CA ARG A 318 -6.58 0.68 -16.94
C ARG A 318 -6.70 -0.82 -16.64
N GLU A 319 -5.78 -1.65 -17.17
CA GLU A 319 -5.72 -3.08 -16.92
C GLU A 319 -4.98 -3.41 -15.61
N GLU A 320 -4.22 -2.45 -15.08
CA GLU A 320 -3.37 -2.63 -13.90
C GLU A 320 -4.07 -2.15 -12.63
N PHE A 321 -4.81 -1.04 -12.72
CA PHE A 321 -5.51 -0.46 -11.59
C PHE A 321 -6.74 0.36 -11.99
N ASN A 322 -7.60 0.63 -11.02
CA ASN A 322 -8.73 1.54 -11.11
C ASN A 322 -8.55 2.72 -10.15
N VAL A 323 -9.27 3.82 -10.39
CA VAL A 323 -9.14 5.05 -9.60
C VAL A 323 -10.47 5.58 -9.09
N ILE A 324 -10.43 6.20 -7.90
CA ILE A 324 -11.44 7.13 -7.39
C ILE A 324 -10.70 8.43 -7.10
N LEU A 325 -11.08 9.53 -7.77
CA LEU A 325 -10.47 10.83 -7.64
C LEU A 325 -11.48 11.80 -7.04
N VAL A 326 -11.08 12.55 -6.02
CA VAL A 326 -11.91 13.64 -5.47
C VAL A 326 -11.21 14.95 -5.75
N THR A 327 -11.88 15.83 -6.51
CA THR A 327 -11.37 17.14 -6.88
C THR A 327 -11.63 18.20 -5.81
N ASP A 328 -10.96 19.34 -5.88
CA ASP A 328 -11.05 20.44 -4.91
C ASP A 328 -12.43 21.10 -4.87
N ASP A 329 -13.21 21.05 -5.98
CA ASP A 329 -14.62 21.43 -6.04
C ASP A 329 -15.56 20.41 -5.35
N GLY A 330 -15.04 19.24 -4.98
CA GLY A 330 -15.74 18.17 -4.25
C GLY A 330 -16.44 17.16 -5.14
N LYS A 331 -16.17 17.15 -6.43
CA LYS A 331 -16.69 16.14 -7.34
C LYS A 331 -15.95 14.82 -7.18
N ILE A 332 -16.67 13.72 -7.34
CA ILE A 332 -16.15 12.37 -7.25
C ILE A 332 -16.13 11.77 -8.65
N HIS A 333 -14.94 11.38 -9.08
CA HIS A 333 -14.71 10.75 -10.37
C HIS A 333 -14.22 9.33 -10.16
N ILE A 334 -14.86 8.36 -10.80
CA ILE A 334 -14.45 6.95 -10.71
C ILE A 334 -14.17 6.35 -12.08
N SER A 335 -13.21 5.46 -12.17
CA SER A 335 -13.02 4.66 -13.38
C SER A 335 -14.24 3.79 -13.65
N GLU A 336 -14.63 3.68 -14.92
CA GLU A 336 -15.84 2.96 -15.35
C GLU A 336 -15.92 1.51 -14.83
N ASN A 337 -14.78 0.84 -14.66
CA ASN A 337 -14.70 -0.53 -14.14
C ASN A 337 -15.14 -0.65 -12.67
N LEU A 338 -15.20 0.44 -11.90
CA LEU A 338 -15.67 0.43 -10.51
C LEU A 338 -17.17 0.63 -10.36
N LYS A 339 -17.88 0.96 -11.45
CA LYS A 339 -19.29 1.34 -11.42
C LYS A 339 -20.19 0.35 -10.66
N GLU A 340 -20.01 -0.94 -10.92
CA GLU A 340 -20.83 -2.00 -10.29
C GLU A 340 -20.38 -2.31 -8.85
N ASN A 341 -19.17 -1.87 -8.48
CA ASN A 341 -18.54 -2.20 -7.21
C ASN A 341 -18.50 -1.02 -6.23
N PHE A 342 -18.94 0.17 -6.63
CA PHE A 342 -18.94 1.36 -5.79
C PHE A 342 -20.34 1.87 -5.52
N GLN A 343 -20.74 1.92 -4.26
CA GLN A 343 -22.04 2.44 -3.82
C GLN A 343 -21.86 3.78 -3.11
N THR A 344 -22.60 4.80 -3.54
CA THR A 344 -22.59 6.14 -2.96
C THR A 344 -23.94 6.82 -3.11
N GLU A 345 -24.19 7.80 -2.25
CA GLU A 345 -25.32 8.74 -2.36
C GLU A 345 -24.88 10.06 -3.01
N CYS A 346 -23.58 10.24 -3.28
CA CYS A 346 -23.03 11.43 -3.91
C CYS A 346 -23.16 11.37 -5.43
N ASP A 347 -23.14 12.53 -6.08
CA ASP A 347 -23.06 12.62 -7.53
C ASP A 347 -21.70 12.11 -8.02
N LEU A 348 -21.72 11.20 -9.00
CA LEU A 348 -20.55 10.59 -9.61
C LEU A 348 -20.35 11.04 -11.06
N GLU A 349 -19.13 11.34 -11.39
CA GLU A 349 -18.67 11.46 -12.78
C GLU A 349 -17.81 10.23 -13.16
N MET A 350 -18.09 9.68 -14.35
CA MET A 350 -17.36 8.49 -14.83
C MET A 350 -16.13 8.90 -15.64
N ILE A 351 -14.99 8.30 -15.30
CA ILE A 351 -13.81 8.37 -16.15
C ILE A 351 -13.90 7.20 -17.13
N GLU A 352 -14.23 7.52 -18.37
CA GLU A 352 -14.36 6.54 -19.45
C GLU A 352 -12.99 6.20 -20.03
N SER A 353 -12.81 4.95 -20.46
CA SER A 353 -11.59 4.50 -21.13
C SER A 353 -11.35 5.20 -22.46
N GLY A 354 -12.39 5.78 -23.08
CA GLY A 354 -12.34 6.53 -24.32
C GLY A 354 -11.88 5.69 -25.53
N SER A 355 -12.47 5.92 -26.69
CA SER A 355 -11.76 5.60 -27.95
C SER A 355 -10.69 6.68 -28.15
N GLU A 356 -9.43 6.28 -28.38
CA GLU A 356 -8.35 7.18 -28.83
C GLU A 356 -8.75 8.12 -29.95
#